data_88a89e21ca54b1b09c12dc8c4bb7a119
#
_entry.id   88a89e21ca54b1b09c12dc8c4bb7a119
#
_cell.length_a   1.000
_cell.length_b   1.000
_cell.length_c   1.000
_cell.angle_alpha   90.00
_cell.angle_beta   90.00
_cell.angle_gamma   90.00
#
_symmetry.space_group_name_H-M   'P 1'
#
loop_
_entity.id
_entity.type
_entity.pdbx_description
1 polymer ?
#
loop_
_entity_poly.entity_id
_entity_poly.type
_entity_poly.pdbx_seq_one_letter_code
_entity_poly.pdbx_strand_id
1 'polypeptide(L)'
;MIGIKDKHVIKERVNYCLKSVGIYQFRNKTTDALSGGQRQRVAIARAIVKNPRIIIADEPTGNLDSANTIEVMNIIKTISRDRLVLLVTHEKKIAEFYSSRIIDMKDGKVVGDRENDTDNYLDYQLENKIYLKDIPKHDAYGNQDIQVDVYSDGLSEAGIKLVLRAGNLY
;
A
#
# COMPACT_ATOMS: atom_id res chain seq x y z
N MET A 1 15.04 6.88 21.93
CA MET A 1 14.26 8.11 21.66
C MET A 1 15.17 9.03 20.84
N ILE A 2 14.71 9.53 19.70
CA ILE A 2 15.50 10.43 18.87
C ILE A 2 15.69 11.71 19.70
N GLY A 3 16.94 12.15 19.93
CA GLY A 3 17.29 13.25 20.81
C GLY A 3 16.85 14.65 20.32
N ILE A 4 15.77 14.75 19.56
CA ILE A 4 15.19 16.02 19.09
C ILE A 4 14.40 16.62 20.25
N LYS A 5 14.85 17.75 20.78
CA LYS A 5 14.20 18.48 21.88
C LYS A 5 13.36 19.66 21.36
N ASP A 6 13.59 20.12 20.14
CA ASP A 6 12.87 21.25 19.56
C ASP A 6 11.41 20.85 19.25
N LYS A 7 10.49 21.51 19.93
CA LYS A 7 9.04 21.27 19.77
C LYS A 7 8.53 21.60 18.36
N HIS A 8 9.12 22.58 17.69
CA HIS A 8 8.72 22.95 16.34
C HIS A 8 9.10 21.85 15.36
N VAL A 9 10.33 21.36 15.43
CA VAL A 9 10.82 20.25 14.59
C VAL A 9 10.02 18.98 14.82
N ILE A 10 9.66 18.68 16.08
CA ILE A 10 8.81 17.54 16.42
C ILE A 10 7.44 17.69 15.74
N LYS A 11 6.81 18.86 15.87
CA LYS A 11 5.48 19.14 15.29
C LYS A 11 5.49 19.02 13.77
N GLU A 12 6.48 19.59 13.09
CA GLU A 12 6.62 19.47 11.65
C GLU A 12 6.78 18.03 11.19
N ARG A 13 7.59 17.26 11.89
CA ARG A 13 7.81 15.85 11.59
C ARG A 13 6.55 15.01 11.78
N VAL A 14 5.81 15.24 12.87
CA VAL A 14 4.50 14.59 13.10
C VAL A 14 3.53 14.94 11.98
N ASN A 15 3.42 16.22 11.63
CA ASN A 15 2.55 16.67 10.55
C ASN A 15 2.92 16.04 9.20
N TYR A 16 4.21 15.94 8.90
CA TYR A 16 4.71 15.27 7.71
C TYR A 16 4.27 13.80 7.68
N CYS A 17 4.48 13.06 8.78
CA CYS A 17 4.09 11.64 8.84
C CYS A 17 2.57 11.45 8.72
N LEU A 18 1.76 12.31 9.34
CA LEU A 18 0.29 12.24 9.21
C LEU A 18 -0.17 12.51 7.77
N LYS A 19 0.49 13.44 7.08
CA LYS A 19 0.23 13.71 5.65
C LYS A 19 0.62 12.52 4.78
N SER A 20 1.79 11.92 5.03
CA SER A 20 2.31 10.78 4.26
C SER A 20 1.40 9.54 4.33
N VAL A 21 0.62 9.39 5.39
CA VAL A 21 -0.35 8.29 5.54
C VAL A 21 -1.82 8.74 5.33
N GLY A 22 -2.04 9.96 4.82
CA GLY A 22 -3.36 10.44 4.41
C GLY A 22 -4.37 10.71 5.53
N ILE A 23 -3.89 11.01 6.79
CA ILE A 23 -4.79 11.24 7.93
C ILE A 23 -4.59 12.58 8.63
N TYR A 24 -3.89 13.51 8.02
CA TYR A 24 -3.60 14.82 8.62
C TYR A 24 -4.86 15.61 9.02
N GLN A 25 -5.95 15.49 8.23
CA GLN A 25 -7.24 16.13 8.52
C GLN A 25 -7.86 15.67 9.84
N PHE A 26 -7.49 14.49 10.33
CA PHE A 26 -7.99 13.91 11.58
C PHE A 26 -7.07 14.17 12.79
N ARG A 27 -6.01 14.96 12.66
CA ARG A 27 -4.96 15.16 13.68
C ARG A 27 -5.46 15.64 15.03
N ASN A 28 -6.64 16.28 15.07
CA ASN A 28 -7.27 16.78 16.30
C ASN A 28 -8.35 15.84 16.85
N LYS A 29 -8.60 14.70 16.20
CA LYS A 29 -9.56 13.70 16.70
C LYS A 29 -8.89 12.77 17.72
N THR A 30 -9.69 12.29 18.66
CA THR A 30 -9.30 11.20 19.55
C THR A 30 -9.31 9.87 18.80
N THR A 31 -8.56 8.88 19.26
CA THR A 31 -8.48 7.56 18.62
C THR A 31 -9.83 6.86 18.52
N ASP A 32 -10.73 7.09 19.48
CA ASP A 32 -12.07 6.49 19.52
C ASP A 32 -12.99 7.01 18.41
N ALA A 33 -12.71 8.23 17.93
CA ALA A 33 -13.46 8.87 16.83
C ALA A 33 -12.92 8.50 15.44
N LEU A 34 -11.96 7.57 15.35
CA LEU A 34 -11.35 7.12 14.10
C LEU A 34 -11.88 5.75 13.69
N SER A 35 -12.01 5.53 12.36
CA SER A 35 -12.28 4.19 11.81
C SER A 35 -11.10 3.22 12.03
N GLY A 36 -11.32 1.92 11.81
CA GLY A 36 -10.25 0.90 11.89
C GLY A 36 -9.06 1.24 11.02
N GLY A 37 -9.28 1.53 9.73
CA GLY A 37 -8.24 1.91 8.80
C GLY A 37 -7.55 3.23 9.17
N GLN A 38 -8.28 4.21 9.70
CA GLN A 38 -7.68 5.46 10.21
C GLN A 38 -6.78 5.20 11.42
N ARG A 39 -7.21 4.36 12.36
CA ARG A 39 -6.37 3.96 13.52
C ARG A 39 -5.11 3.24 13.06
N GLN A 40 -5.22 2.35 12.07
CA GLN A 40 -4.05 1.65 11.52
C GLN A 40 -3.06 2.63 10.87
N ARG A 41 -3.54 3.62 10.13
CA ARG A 41 -2.68 4.68 9.56
C ARG A 41 -2.02 5.54 10.63
N VAL A 42 -2.68 5.79 11.77
CA VAL A 42 -2.03 6.43 12.94
C VAL A 42 -0.90 5.56 13.47
N ALA A 43 -1.10 4.23 13.58
CA ALA A 43 -0.05 3.31 14.03
C ALA A 43 1.17 3.33 13.10
N ILE A 44 0.94 3.36 11.78
CA ILE A 44 2.01 3.49 10.78
C ILE A 44 2.72 4.85 10.92
N ALA A 45 1.99 5.97 11.03
CA ALA A 45 2.58 7.29 11.24
C ALA A 45 3.47 7.31 12.50
N ARG A 46 3.01 6.68 13.59
CA ARG A 46 3.79 6.52 14.83
C ARG A 46 5.07 5.70 14.63
N ALA A 47 5.03 4.68 13.79
CA ALA A 47 6.21 3.88 13.46
C ALA A 47 7.24 4.71 12.68
N ILE A 48 6.81 5.41 11.62
CA ILE A 48 7.72 6.15 10.72
C ILE A 48 8.24 7.47 11.29
N VAL A 49 7.56 8.07 12.28
CA VAL A 49 7.98 9.36 12.86
C VAL A 49 9.38 9.33 13.47
N LYS A 50 9.82 8.16 13.92
CA LYS A 50 11.17 7.93 14.46
C LYS A 50 12.24 7.74 13.36
N ASN A 51 11.84 7.70 12.10
CA ASN A 51 12.69 7.42 10.95
C ASN A 51 13.50 6.12 11.09
N PRO A 52 12.87 4.99 11.39
CA PRO A 52 13.57 3.73 11.58
C PRO A 52 14.10 3.21 10.24
N ARG A 53 15.14 2.39 10.28
CA ARG A 53 15.66 1.67 9.12
C ARG A 53 14.88 0.39 8.83
N ILE A 54 14.25 -0.16 9.87
CA ILE A 54 13.48 -1.42 9.83
C ILE A 54 12.12 -1.16 10.45
N ILE A 55 11.07 -1.62 9.79
CA ILE A 55 9.69 -1.59 10.28
C ILE A 55 9.18 -3.03 10.30
N ILE A 56 8.55 -3.40 11.41
CA ILE A 56 7.86 -4.69 11.55
C ILE A 56 6.36 -4.41 11.58
N ALA A 57 5.62 -5.00 10.65
CA ALA A 57 4.19 -4.93 10.54
C ALA A 57 3.61 -6.34 10.77
N ASP A 58 3.00 -6.52 11.93
CA ASP A 58 2.38 -7.77 12.34
C ASP A 58 0.87 -7.68 12.13
N GLU A 59 0.34 -8.50 11.21
CA GLU A 59 -1.05 -8.55 10.78
C GLU A 59 -1.67 -7.14 10.56
N PRO A 60 -1.06 -6.27 9.74
CA PRO A 60 -1.47 -4.87 9.64
C PRO A 60 -2.87 -4.68 9.04
N THR A 61 -3.47 -5.72 8.50
CA THR A 61 -4.76 -5.71 7.78
C THR A 61 -5.85 -6.54 8.45
N GLY A 62 -5.52 -7.27 9.51
CA GLY A 62 -6.36 -8.33 10.09
C GLY A 62 -7.76 -7.91 10.58
N ASN A 63 -8.04 -6.62 10.72
CA ASN A 63 -9.34 -6.09 11.16
C ASN A 63 -9.87 -4.99 10.22
N LEU A 64 -9.46 -5.03 8.95
CA LEU A 64 -9.82 -4.01 7.96
C LEU A 64 -10.72 -4.62 6.87
N ASP A 65 -11.62 -3.82 6.33
CA ASP A 65 -12.30 -4.13 5.09
C ASP A 65 -11.33 -4.06 3.89
N SER A 66 -11.75 -4.57 2.75
CA SER A 66 -10.91 -4.68 1.56
C SER A 66 -10.37 -3.33 1.09
N ALA A 67 -11.14 -2.24 1.16
CA ALA A 67 -10.71 -0.93 0.73
C ALA A 67 -9.61 -0.38 1.65
N ASN A 68 -9.83 -0.44 2.97
CA ASN A 68 -8.82 -0.02 3.94
C ASN A 68 -7.57 -0.92 3.91
N THR A 69 -7.73 -2.23 3.66
CA THR A 69 -6.61 -3.17 3.45
C THR A 69 -5.70 -2.69 2.33
N ILE A 70 -6.27 -2.37 1.17
CA ILE A 70 -5.52 -1.88 0.02
C ILE A 70 -4.79 -0.58 0.36
N GLU A 71 -5.47 0.40 0.97
CA GLU A 71 -4.85 1.67 1.34
C GLU A 71 -3.67 1.49 2.30
N VAL A 72 -3.83 0.67 3.35
CA VAL A 72 -2.78 0.39 4.33
C VAL A 72 -1.59 -0.32 3.68
N MET A 73 -1.84 -1.33 2.86
CA MET A 73 -0.77 -2.08 2.21
C MET A 73 0.00 -1.24 1.19
N ASN A 74 -0.66 -0.34 0.48
CA ASN A 74 0.00 0.58 -0.42
C ASN A 74 0.89 1.59 0.32
N ILE A 75 0.45 2.09 1.47
CA ILE A 75 1.31 2.92 2.33
C ILE A 75 2.55 2.13 2.75
N ILE A 76 2.39 0.88 3.19
CA ILE A 76 3.49 -0.01 3.58
C ILE A 76 4.43 -0.26 2.39
N LYS A 77 3.90 -0.51 1.20
CA LYS A 77 4.70 -0.69 -0.03
C LYS A 77 5.48 0.58 -0.39
N THR A 78 4.88 1.75 -0.25
CA THR A 78 5.58 3.02 -0.47
C THR A 78 6.74 3.20 0.51
N ILE A 79 6.53 2.87 1.78
CA ILE A 79 7.55 2.92 2.83
C ILE A 79 8.70 1.93 2.54
N SER A 80 8.39 0.77 1.97
CA SER A 80 9.38 -0.28 1.70
C SER A 80 10.40 0.08 0.60
N ARG A 81 10.18 1.16 -0.15
CA ARG A 81 11.16 1.65 -1.14
C ARG A 81 12.45 2.16 -0.51
N ASP A 82 12.34 2.74 0.69
CA ASP A 82 13.47 3.38 1.38
C ASP A 82 13.88 2.65 2.66
N ARG A 83 13.13 1.63 3.08
CA ARG A 83 13.31 0.95 4.37
C ARG A 83 13.02 -0.54 4.25
N LEU A 84 13.70 -1.33 5.08
CA LEU A 84 13.34 -2.73 5.23
C LEU A 84 12.00 -2.83 5.97
N VAL A 85 11.02 -3.45 5.35
CA VAL A 85 9.74 -3.79 5.98
C VAL A 85 9.64 -5.30 6.13
N LEU A 86 9.44 -5.77 7.35
CA LEU A 86 9.10 -7.15 7.65
C LEU A 86 7.59 -7.21 7.87
N LEU A 87 6.90 -7.82 6.92
CA LEU A 87 5.45 -8.03 6.97
C LEU A 87 5.18 -9.45 7.48
N VAL A 88 4.47 -9.56 8.60
CA VAL A 88 3.94 -10.84 9.11
C VAL A 88 2.46 -10.88 8.78
N THR A 89 2.04 -11.90 8.04
CA THR A 89 0.64 -12.11 7.68
C THR A 89 0.35 -13.58 7.37
N HIS A 90 -0.86 -14.01 7.64
CA HIS A 90 -1.37 -15.30 7.21
C HIS A 90 -2.09 -15.24 5.85
N GLU A 91 -2.26 -14.04 5.29
CA GLU A 91 -2.90 -13.80 4.01
C GLU A 91 -1.90 -13.98 2.85
N LYS A 92 -1.85 -15.17 2.26
CA LYS A 92 -0.92 -15.51 1.17
C LYS A 92 -1.01 -14.52 -0.01
N LYS A 93 -2.21 -14.12 -0.40
CA LYS A 93 -2.42 -13.16 -1.51
C LYS A 93 -1.77 -11.81 -1.25
N ILE A 94 -1.83 -11.31 0.00
CA ILE A 94 -1.15 -10.07 0.39
C ILE A 94 0.37 -10.26 0.34
N ALA A 95 0.89 -11.35 0.90
CA ALA A 95 2.31 -11.63 0.86
C ALA A 95 2.82 -11.73 -0.59
N GLU A 96 2.17 -12.51 -1.44
CA GLU A 96 2.53 -12.70 -2.85
C GLU A 96 2.45 -11.42 -3.66
N PHE A 97 1.47 -10.55 -3.36
CA PHE A 97 1.28 -9.33 -4.10
C PHE A 97 2.26 -8.21 -3.71
N TYR A 98 2.57 -8.04 -2.42
CA TYR A 98 3.31 -6.87 -1.91
C TYR A 98 4.78 -7.11 -1.61
N SER A 99 5.18 -8.37 -1.34
CA SER A 99 6.52 -8.67 -0.86
C SER A 99 7.48 -9.02 -1.99
N SER A 100 8.73 -8.60 -1.89
CA SER A 100 9.82 -8.98 -2.79
C SER A 100 10.50 -10.31 -2.41
N ARG A 101 10.30 -10.76 -1.17
CA ARG A 101 10.79 -12.04 -0.66
C ARG A 101 9.78 -12.61 0.31
N ILE A 102 9.52 -13.90 0.25
CA ILE A 102 8.56 -14.59 1.09
C ILE A 102 9.29 -15.69 1.86
N ILE A 103 9.13 -15.66 3.19
CA ILE A 103 9.64 -16.66 4.10
C ILE A 103 8.45 -17.38 4.73
N ASP A 104 8.25 -18.64 4.37
CA ASP A 104 7.18 -19.46 4.93
C ASP A 104 7.63 -20.05 6.27
N MET A 105 6.82 -19.86 7.30
CA MET A 105 7.07 -20.39 8.64
C MET A 105 5.99 -21.37 9.06
N LYS A 106 6.40 -22.48 9.68
CA LYS A 106 5.51 -23.46 10.30
C LYS A 106 6.13 -23.98 11.60
N ASP A 107 5.34 -24.00 12.67
CA ASP A 107 5.75 -24.49 13.99
C ASP A 107 7.09 -23.87 14.48
N GLY A 108 7.25 -22.55 14.26
CA GLY A 108 8.45 -21.81 14.64
C GLY A 108 9.69 -22.07 13.79
N LYS A 109 9.57 -22.81 12.68
CA LYS A 109 10.66 -23.14 11.77
C LYS A 109 10.42 -22.54 10.39
N VAL A 110 11.48 -22.12 9.71
CA VAL A 110 11.45 -21.74 8.30
C VAL A 110 11.30 -23.01 7.47
N VAL A 111 10.25 -23.09 6.67
CA VAL A 111 9.96 -24.21 5.77
C VAL A 111 10.07 -23.84 4.30
N GLY A 112 10.13 -22.56 3.98
CA GLY A 112 10.33 -22.04 2.64
C GLY A 112 10.94 -20.65 2.67
N ASP A 113 11.76 -20.33 1.67
CA ASP A 113 12.38 -19.03 1.48
C ASP A 113 12.56 -18.82 -0.04
N ARG A 114 11.88 -17.80 -0.58
CA ARG A 114 11.92 -17.53 -2.01
C ARG A 114 11.88 -16.04 -2.32
N GLU A 115 12.54 -15.67 -3.37
CA GLU A 115 12.33 -14.36 -3.99
C GLU A 115 10.95 -14.33 -4.65
N ASN A 116 10.34 -13.15 -4.66
CA ASN A 116 9.05 -12.92 -5.24
C ASN A 116 9.14 -11.67 -6.09
N ASP A 117 9.15 -11.89 -7.41
CA ASP A 117 9.22 -10.79 -8.37
C ASP A 117 7.87 -10.08 -8.43
N THR A 118 7.80 -8.94 -7.77
CA THR A 118 6.59 -8.13 -7.68
C THR A 118 6.85 -6.72 -8.17
N ASP A 119 6.82 -6.55 -9.49
CA ASP A 119 6.64 -5.22 -10.10
C ASP A 119 5.18 -4.75 -10.07
N ASN A 120 4.40 -5.30 -9.14
CA ASN A 120 2.99 -5.01 -9.03
C ASN A 120 2.76 -3.63 -8.43
N TYR A 121 2.25 -2.73 -9.24
CA TYR A 121 1.68 -1.46 -8.84
C TYR A 121 0.17 -1.62 -8.63
N LEU A 122 -0.29 -1.35 -7.41
CA LEU A 122 -1.70 -1.08 -7.18
C LEU A 122 -1.95 0.39 -7.42
N ASP A 123 -2.73 0.66 -8.46
CA ASP A 123 -3.24 2.01 -8.66
C ASP A 123 -4.49 2.21 -7.80
N TYR A 124 -4.51 3.32 -7.06
CA TYR A 124 -5.34 3.61 -5.89
C TYR A 124 -6.82 3.89 -6.14
N GLN A 125 -7.27 4.10 -7.37
CA GLN A 125 -8.45 4.92 -7.56
C GLN A 125 -9.75 4.20 -7.93
N LEU A 126 -9.84 2.88 -7.94
CA LEU A 126 -11.07 2.22 -8.41
C LEU A 126 -11.53 1.10 -7.49
N GLU A 127 -12.68 1.29 -6.85
CA GLU A 127 -13.44 0.26 -6.13
C GLU A 127 -13.83 -0.96 -6.99
N ASN A 128 -13.64 -0.89 -8.31
CA ASN A 128 -14.02 -1.90 -9.29
C ASN A 128 -12.83 -2.40 -10.13
N LYS A 129 -11.63 -2.51 -9.54
CA LYS A 129 -10.47 -3.02 -10.28
C LYS A 129 -10.43 -4.53 -10.34
N ILE A 130 -10.37 -5.01 -11.55
CA ILE A 130 -9.94 -6.37 -11.85
C ILE A 130 -8.42 -6.36 -11.79
N TYR A 131 -7.83 -7.20 -10.93
CA TYR A 131 -6.39 -7.39 -10.88
C TYR A 131 -5.98 -8.26 -12.07
N LEU A 132 -5.30 -7.65 -13.03
CA LEU A 132 -4.86 -8.32 -14.28
C LEU A 132 -3.44 -8.87 -14.17
N LYS A 133 -2.97 -9.18 -12.95
CA LYS A 133 -1.60 -9.62 -12.70
C LYS A 133 -1.13 -10.75 -13.61
N ASP A 134 -2.01 -11.69 -13.89
CA ASP A 134 -1.71 -12.90 -14.64
C ASP A 134 -2.16 -12.81 -16.11
N ILE A 135 -2.61 -11.64 -16.55
CA ILE A 135 -3.09 -11.43 -17.91
C ILE A 135 -2.01 -10.73 -18.73
N PRO A 136 -1.55 -11.30 -19.83
CA PRO A 136 -0.54 -10.68 -20.68
C PRO A 136 -1.04 -9.35 -21.25
N LYS A 137 -0.14 -8.39 -21.37
CA LYS A 137 -0.40 -7.12 -22.02
C LYS A 137 -0.76 -7.40 -23.49
N HIS A 138 -1.94 -6.92 -23.90
CA HIS A 138 -2.45 -7.17 -25.25
C HIS A 138 -2.22 -5.98 -26.18
N ASP A 139 -2.53 -4.76 -25.71
CA ASP A 139 -2.44 -3.54 -26.49
C ASP A 139 -2.03 -2.33 -25.65
N ALA A 140 -1.43 -1.34 -26.28
CA ALA A 140 -1.11 -0.05 -25.67
C ALA A 140 -1.63 1.06 -26.58
N TYR A 141 -2.41 1.98 -25.99
CA TYR A 141 -2.95 3.14 -26.67
C TYR A 141 -2.56 4.40 -25.90
N GLY A 142 -2.18 5.43 -26.62
CA GLY A 142 -1.88 6.70 -25.96
C GLY A 142 -1.29 7.75 -26.88
N ASN A 143 -1.13 8.93 -26.33
CA ASN A 143 -0.39 10.03 -26.92
C ASN A 143 0.69 10.50 -25.93
N GLN A 144 1.26 11.71 -26.14
CA GLN A 144 2.30 12.25 -25.25
C GLN A 144 1.82 12.49 -23.80
N ASP A 145 0.51 12.60 -23.60
CA ASP A 145 -0.08 12.98 -22.29
C ASP A 145 -0.78 11.81 -21.59
N ILE A 146 -1.21 10.79 -22.35
CA ILE A 146 -1.97 9.65 -21.82
C ILE A 146 -1.47 8.36 -22.44
N GLN A 147 -1.08 7.42 -21.61
CA GLN A 147 -0.78 6.04 -22.00
C GLN A 147 -1.80 5.11 -21.37
N VAL A 148 -2.42 4.25 -22.21
CA VAL A 148 -3.36 3.23 -21.77
C VAL A 148 -2.81 1.87 -22.17
N ASP A 149 -2.49 1.06 -21.19
CA ASP A 149 -2.08 -0.32 -21.39
C ASP A 149 -3.29 -1.23 -21.15
N VAL A 150 -3.64 -2.02 -22.14
CA VAL A 150 -4.75 -2.98 -22.06
C VAL A 150 -4.19 -4.37 -21.89
N TYR A 151 -4.70 -5.05 -20.87
CA TYR A 151 -4.36 -6.45 -20.58
C TYR A 151 -5.61 -7.29 -20.78
N SER A 152 -5.50 -8.41 -21.51
CA SER A 152 -6.61 -9.31 -21.74
C SER A 152 -6.11 -10.75 -21.89
N ASP A 153 -6.93 -11.71 -21.50
CA ASP A 153 -6.67 -13.14 -21.66
C ASP A 153 -7.00 -13.66 -23.08
N GLY A 154 -7.41 -12.78 -23.96
CA GLY A 154 -7.75 -13.11 -25.34
C GLY A 154 -9.09 -13.81 -25.52
N LEU A 155 -9.90 -13.95 -24.48
CA LEU A 155 -11.14 -14.74 -24.51
C LEU A 155 -12.43 -13.93 -24.68
N SER A 156 -12.40 -12.61 -24.75
CA SER A 156 -13.63 -11.85 -24.89
C SER A 156 -13.83 -11.28 -26.28
N GLU A 157 -14.76 -11.84 -27.03
CA GLU A 157 -15.37 -11.18 -28.19
C GLU A 157 -16.24 -9.97 -27.81
N ALA A 158 -16.48 -9.75 -26.52
CA ALA A 158 -17.16 -8.59 -25.99
C ALA A 158 -16.17 -7.43 -25.89
N GLY A 159 -16.34 -6.43 -26.73
CA GLY A 159 -15.49 -5.24 -26.75
C GLY A 159 -15.40 -4.56 -25.39
N ILE A 160 -14.19 -4.33 -24.90
CA ILE A 160 -13.93 -3.57 -23.67
C ILE A 160 -14.24 -2.11 -23.97
N LYS A 161 -15.27 -1.54 -23.32
CA LYS A 161 -15.56 -0.11 -23.39
C LYS A 161 -14.80 0.59 -22.28
N LEU A 162 -13.65 1.16 -22.62
CA LEU A 162 -12.90 2.02 -21.71
C LEU A 162 -13.47 3.44 -21.78
N VAL A 163 -14.03 3.95 -20.68
CA VAL A 163 -14.47 5.34 -20.54
C VAL A 163 -13.46 6.09 -19.69
N LEU A 164 -12.54 6.79 -20.36
CA LEU A 164 -11.63 7.71 -19.67
C LEU A 164 -12.38 9.00 -19.38
N ARG A 165 -12.53 9.35 -18.10
CA ARG A 165 -12.95 10.67 -17.67
C ARG A 165 -11.72 11.44 -17.22
N ALA A 166 -11.35 12.49 -17.94
CA ALA A 166 -10.38 13.45 -17.45
C ALA A 166 -11.00 14.14 -16.23
N GLY A 167 -10.55 13.79 -15.04
CA GLY A 167 -10.78 14.60 -13.85
C GLY A 167 -9.90 15.84 -13.93
N ASN A 168 -10.41 16.99 -13.50
CA ASN A 168 -9.64 18.23 -13.46
C ASN A 168 -8.35 17.97 -12.65
N LEU A 169 -7.22 18.05 -13.34
CA LEU A 169 -5.90 18.18 -12.73
C LEU A 169 -5.80 19.60 -12.16
N TYR A 170 -5.99 19.74 -10.86
CA TYR A 170 -5.55 20.88 -10.07
C TYR A 170 -4.80 20.37 -8.83
#